data_4f72cb643a39c529d680dd4107a471e8
#
_entry.id   4f72cb643a39c529d680dd4107a471e8
#
_cell.length_a   1.000
_cell.length_b   1.000
_cell.length_c   1.000
_cell.angle_alpha   90.00
_cell.angle_beta   90.00
_cell.angle_gamma   90.00
#
_symmetry.space_group_name_H-M   'P 1'
#
loop_
_entity.id
_entity.type
_entity.pdbx_description
1 polymer ?
#
loop_
_entity_poly.entity_id
_entity_poly.type
_entity_poly.pdbx_seq_one_letter_code
_entity_poly.pdbx_strand_id
1 'polypeptide(L)'
;MFALQGETMDTQQTIVVALGGNALGKTPQQQLALIQNTAKSLVDMIEEGYRVVITHGNGPQVGALKVSTDYASQHGVGPEIPFAECGAMSQGYIGYHLQQAMTNELARRNIHKPVVSVVTQTLVDAADPAFQHPTKPVGAFYSEAEAKKRMEHSGDVYVEDSGRGWRWVVASPLPTYIVETDTIKSLVESGCVVVAAGGGGIPVVKTEAGYKGVAAVIDKDNTAALLAHDIKADRLVILTAVEKVAINFNKPNQQDLDVINVEQAKQYSDEGQFAPGSMLPKISACVNFVQQTPAGEALITSLECAKQGLLGKTGTRIVA
;
A
#
# COMPACT_ATOMS: atom_id res chain seq x y z
N MET A 1 -4.18 -48.05 21.68
CA MET A 1 -3.72 -47.86 20.30
C MET A 1 -4.26 -46.51 19.82
N PHE A 2 -3.54 -45.42 20.15
CA PHE A 2 -3.92 -44.08 19.75
C PHE A 2 -3.33 -43.84 18.36
N ALA A 3 -4.20 -43.70 17.37
CA ALA A 3 -3.81 -43.27 16.04
C ALA A 3 -3.35 -41.79 16.16
N LEU A 4 -2.10 -41.54 15.85
CA LEU A 4 -1.59 -40.22 15.56
C LEU A 4 -2.35 -39.71 14.31
N GLN A 5 -3.29 -38.78 14.51
CA GLN A 5 -3.80 -37.98 13.42
C GLN A 5 -2.61 -37.17 12.89
N GLY A 6 -2.18 -37.51 11.66
CA GLY A 6 -1.17 -36.75 10.96
C GLY A 6 -1.67 -35.30 10.83
N GLU A 7 -0.89 -34.35 11.34
CA GLU A 7 -1.04 -32.96 11.01
C GLU A 7 -0.92 -32.84 9.49
N THR A 8 -2.04 -32.62 8.82
CA THR A 8 -2.04 -32.18 7.42
C THR A 8 -1.37 -30.80 7.46
N MET A 9 -0.14 -30.69 6.93
CA MET A 9 0.50 -29.41 6.73
C MET A 9 -0.49 -28.53 5.96
N ASP A 10 -0.86 -27.41 6.55
CA ASP A 10 -1.72 -26.41 5.92
C ASP A 10 -0.98 -25.86 4.69
N THR A 11 -1.34 -26.35 3.51
CA THR A 11 -0.72 -25.98 2.23
C THR A 11 -1.32 -24.70 1.64
N GLN A 12 -2.17 -24.02 2.42
CA GLN A 12 -2.86 -22.82 1.95
C GLN A 12 -1.86 -21.65 1.79
N GLN A 13 -1.65 -21.21 0.55
CA GLN A 13 -0.75 -20.09 0.24
C GLN A 13 -1.25 -18.77 0.81
N THR A 14 -0.32 -18.00 1.37
CA THR A 14 -0.58 -16.63 1.85
C THR A 14 -0.16 -15.61 0.80
N ILE A 15 -1.03 -14.66 0.50
CA ILE A 15 -0.75 -13.57 -0.44
C ILE A 15 -0.95 -12.21 0.23
N VAL A 16 -0.05 -11.27 -0.06
CA VAL A 16 -0.23 -9.86 0.27
C VAL A 16 -0.68 -9.12 -0.97
N VAL A 17 -1.84 -8.47 -0.89
CA VAL A 17 -2.46 -7.75 -2.01
C VAL A 17 -2.38 -6.25 -1.77
N ALA A 18 -1.62 -5.53 -2.57
CA ALA A 18 -1.48 -4.08 -2.52
C ALA A 18 -2.48 -3.40 -3.47
N LEU A 19 -3.49 -2.74 -2.91
CA LEU A 19 -4.52 -2.02 -3.67
C LEU A 19 -4.00 -0.65 -4.13
N GLY A 20 -4.06 -0.39 -5.45
CA GLY A 20 -3.76 0.91 -6.03
C GLY A 20 -4.85 1.96 -5.74
N GLY A 21 -4.53 3.25 -5.98
CA GLY A 21 -5.47 4.35 -5.74
C GLY A 21 -6.77 4.26 -6.56
N ASN A 22 -6.74 3.60 -7.71
CA ASN A 22 -7.93 3.38 -8.56
C ASN A 22 -8.99 2.50 -7.88
N ALA A 23 -8.57 1.65 -6.94
CA ALA A 23 -9.49 0.77 -6.20
C ALA A 23 -10.24 1.49 -5.06
N LEU A 24 -9.90 2.75 -4.75
CA LEU A 24 -10.39 3.43 -3.55
C LEU A 24 -11.19 4.71 -3.81
N GLY A 25 -11.12 5.32 -5.00
CA GLY A 25 -11.83 6.57 -5.30
C GLY A 25 -11.34 7.79 -4.49
N LYS A 26 -11.99 8.94 -4.72
CA LYS A 26 -11.62 10.23 -4.10
C LYS A 26 -12.65 10.74 -3.09
N THR A 27 -13.90 10.34 -3.21
CA THR A 27 -14.99 10.72 -2.30
C THR A 27 -15.52 9.50 -1.55
N PRO A 28 -16.17 9.66 -0.37
CA PRO A 28 -16.75 8.53 0.36
C PRO A 28 -17.72 7.68 -0.49
N GLN A 29 -18.53 8.30 -1.33
CA GLN A 29 -19.50 7.60 -2.18
C GLN A 29 -18.80 6.80 -3.29
N GLN A 30 -17.80 7.40 -3.94
CA GLN A 30 -16.97 6.70 -4.93
C GLN A 30 -16.20 5.54 -4.28
N GLN A 31 -15.66 5.77 -3.09
CA GLN A 31 -14.92 4.76 -2.35
C GLN A 31 -15.79 3.55 -2.01
N LEU A 32 -16.99 3.77 -1.50
CA LEU A 32 -17.94 2.68 -1.19
C LEU A 32 -18.27 1.84 -2.42
N ALA A 33 -18.57 2.48 -3.57
CA ALA A 33 -18.88 1.77 -4.81
C ALA A 33 -17.70 0.96 -5.35
N LEU A 34 -16.49 1.54 -5.34
CA LEU A 34 -15.28 0.87 -5.82
C LEU A 34 -14.86 -0.27 -4.90
N ILE A 35 -14.92 -0.08 -3.59
CA ILE A 35 -14.56 -1.10 -2.61
C ILE A 35 -15.49 -2.31 -2.67
N GLN A 36 -16.77 -2.13 -2.98
CA GLN A 36 -17.69 -3.26 -3.20
C GLN A 36 -17.23 -4.15 -4.38
N ASN A 37 -16.77 -3.56 -5.47
CA ASN A 37 -16.21 -4.33 -6.59
C ASN A 37 -14.84 -4.95 -6.23
N THR A 38 -13.99 -4.20 -5.52
CA THR A 38 -12.71 -4.69 -5.01
C THR A 38 -12.91 -5.91 -4.11
N ALA A 39 -13.91 -5.89 -3.22
CA ALA A 39 -14.23 -7.01 -2.35
C ALA A 39 -14.59 -8.28 -3.12
N LYS A 40 -15.31 -8.17 -4.24
CA LYS A 40 -15.63 -9.34 -5.09
C LYS A 40 -14.36 -10.03 -5.59
N SER A 41 -13.43 -9.25 -6.17
CA SER A 41 -12.16 -9.78 -6.68
C SER A 41 -11.27 -10.37 -5.57
N LEU A 42 -11.26 -9.75 -4.39
CA LEU A 42 -10.52 -10.28 -3.24
C LEU A 42 -11.14 -11.59 -2.70
N VAL A 43 -12.47 -11.68 -2.67
CA VAL A 43 -13.15 -12.92 -2.26
C VAL A 43 -12.98 -14.02 -3.31
N ASP A 44 -12.87 -13.70 -4.60
CA ASP A 44 -12.51 -14.69 -5.63
C ASP A 44 -11.16 -15.36 -5.32
N MET A 45 -10.17 -14.59 -4.80
CA MET A 45 -8.88 -15.16 -4.38
C MET A 45 -9.02 -16.07 -3.15
N ILE A 46 -9.90 -15.69 -2.21
CA ILE A 46 -10.19 -16.52 -1.02
C ILE A 46 -10.88 -17.84 -1.40
N GLU A 47 -11.78 -17.82 -2.39
CA GLU A 47 -12.41 -19.03 -2.92
C GLU A 47 -11.42 -19.96 -3.63
N GLU A 48 -10.37 -19.40 -4.25
CA GLU A 48 -9.26 -20.20 -4.81
C GLU A 48 -8.34 -20.79 -3.72
N GLY A 49 -8.63 -20.55 -2.45
CA GLY A 49 -7.91 -21.14 -1.33
C GLY A 49 -6.79 -20.28 -0.75
N TYR A 50 -6.62 -19.03 -1.17
CA TYR A 50 -5.57 -18.15 -0.61
C TYR A 50 -5.95 -17.58 0.76
N ARG A 51 -4.94 -17.43 1.63
CA ARG A 51 -4.99 -16.50 2.77
C ARG A 51 -4.62 -15.11 2.30
N VAL A 52 -5.47 -14.13 2.54
CA VAL A 52 -5.34 -12.79 1.95
C VAL A 52 -5.05 -11.76 3.02
N VAL A 53 -3.94 -11.04 2.86
CA VAL A 53 -3.62 -9.80 3.58
C VAL A 53 -3.73 -8.65 2.60
N ILE A 54 -4.44 -7.60 2.99
CA ILE A 54 -4.75 -6.46 2.13
C ILE A 54 -4.01 -5.24 2.64
N THR A 55 -3.24 -4.58 1.79
CA THR A 55 -2.75 -3.22 2.02
C THR A 55 -3.33 -2.27 0.98
N HIS A 56 -3.39 -0.99 1.29
CA HIS A 56 -4.03 0.00 0.43
C HIS A 56 -3.30 1.35 0.45
N GLY A 57 -3.46 2.16 -0.60
CA GLY A 57 -3.08 3.57 -0.58
C GLY A 57 -4.06 4.40 0.24
N ASN A 58 -3.68 5.65 0.56
CA ASN A 58 -4.52 6.58 1.32
C ASN A 58 -4.37 8.05 0.88
N GLY A 59 -3.62 8.33 -0.18
CA GLY A 59 -3.22 9.70 -0.54
C GLY A 59 -4.36 10.73 -0.56
N PRO A 60 -5.49 10.50 -1.27
CA PRO A 60 -6.62 11.42 -1.25
C PRO A 60 -7.25 11.58 0.14
N GLN A 61 -7.36 10.50 0.90
CA GLN A 61 -8.03 10.47 2.20
C GLN A 61 -7.20 11.18 3.28
N VAL A 62 -5.91 10.86 3.40
CA VAL A 62 -5.03 11.52 4.37
C VAL A 62 -4.87 13.00 4.06
N GLY A 63 -4.82 13.36 2.77
CA GLY A 63 -4.78 14.76 2.35
C GLY A 63 -6.04 15.53 2.73
N ALA A 64 -7.23 14.94 2.52
CA ALA A 64 -8.50 15.56 2.91
C ALA A 64 -8.62 15.73 4.44
N LEU A 65 -8.19 14.72 5.22
CA LEU A 65 -8.16 14.79 6.68
C LEU A 65 -7.23 15.93 7.15
N LYS A 66 -6.00 16.00 6.64
CA LYS A 66 -5.05 17.05 7.02
C LYS A 66 -5.59 18.44 6.70
N VAL A 67 -6.12 18.65 5.50
CA VAL A 67 -6.73 19.94 5.11
C VAL A 67 -7.88 20.32 6.02
N SER A 68 -8.76 19.37 6.35
CA SER A 68 -9.92 19.64 7.21
C SER A 68 -9.52 19.98 8.65
N THR A 69 -8.56 19.27 9.21
CA THR A 69 -8.07 19.52 10.58
C THR A 69 -7.27 20.82 10.66
N ASP A 70 -6.47 21.14 9.66
CA ASP A 70 -5.75 22.42 9.58
C ASP A 70 -6.72 23.60 9.49
N TYR A 71 -7.75 23.47 8.65
CA TYR A 71 -8.78 24.48 8.56
C TYR A 71 -9.49 24.71 9.90
N ALA A 72 -9.87 23.62 10.58
CA ALA A 72 -10.49 23.69 11.90
C ALA A 72 -9.59 24.38 12.94
N SER A 73 -8.31 24.07 12.97
CA SER A 73 -7.33 24.70 13.85
C SER A 73 -7.14 26.17 13.57
N GLN A 74 -6.99 26.55 12.29
CA GLN A 74 -6.82 27.95 11.88
C GLN A 74 -8.03 28.84 12.21
N HIS A 75 -9.24 28.26 12.31
CA HIS A 75 -10.47 28.96 12.66
C HIS A 75 -10.88 28.80 14.13
N GLY A 76 -10.03 28.16 14.96
CA GLY A 76 -10.28 27.98 16.39
C GLY A 76 -11.45 27.05 16.72
N VAL A 77 -11.85 26.17 15.79
CA VAL A 77 -12.96 25.22 15.97
C VAL A 77 -12.51 23.79 16.22
N GLY A 78 -11.20 23.53 16.26
CA GLY A 78 -10.62 22.23 16.54
C GLY A 78 -9.12 22.32 16.78
N PRO A 79 -8.49 21.26 17.32
CA PRO A 79 -7.05 21.21 17.49
C PRO A 79 -6.34 20.97 16.15
N GLU A 80 -5.08 21.34 16.09
CA GLU A 80 -4.20 20.87 15.02
C GLU A 80 -3.96 19.37 15.21
N ILE A 81 -4.12 18.61 14.14
CA ILE A 81 -3.86 17.16 14.12
C ILE A 81 -2.56 16.93 13.34
N PRO A 82 -1.52 16.34 13.95
CA PRO A 82 -0.29 16.01 13.25
C PRO A 82 -0.53 15.03 12.08
N PHE A 83 0.41 14.99 11.13
CA PHE A 83 0.23 14.23 9.89
C PHE A 83 0.20 12.70 10.12
N ALA A 84 0.98 12.20 11.08
CA ALA A 84 0.99 10.79 11.44
C ALA A 84 -0.39 10.31 11.93
N GLU A 85 -1.06 11.12 12.76
CA GLU A 85 -2.41 10.86 13.26
C GLU A 85 -3.46 10.92 12.13
N CYS A 86 -3.31 11.84 11.17
CA CYS A 86 -4.12 11.82 9.95
C CYS A 86 -3.93 10.51 9.16
N GLY A 87 -2.70 9.98 9.16
CA GLY A 87 -2.37 8.65 8.63
C GLY A 87 -3.18 7.57 9.33
N ALA A 88 -3.16 7.53 10.66
CA ALA A 88 -3.91 6.57 11.49
C ALA A 88 -5.43 6.68 11.24
N MET A 89 -5.98 7.89 11.21
CA MET A 89 -7.39 8.14 10.90
C MET A 89 -7.77 7.60 9.52
N SER A 90 -6.89 7.78 8.51
CA SER A 90 -7.12 7.27 7.16
C SER A 90 -7.12 5.74 7.10
N GLN A 91 -6.29 5.06 7.90
CA GLN A 91 -6.30 3.61 8.02
C GLN A 91 -7.63 3.10 8.60
N GLY A 92 -8.11 3.73 9.67
CA GLY A 92 -9.42 3.40 10.25
C GLY A 92 -10.56 3.62 9.27
N TYR A 93 -10.56 4.74 8.57
CA TYR A 93 -11.59 5.10 7.58
C TYR A 93 -11.65 4.13 6.39
N ILE A 94 -10.52 3.90 5.73
CA ILE A 94 -10.45 3.00 4.57
C ILE A 94 -10.61 1.55 5.02
N GLY A 95 -9.95 1.17 6.13
CA GLY A 95 -10.04 -0.15 6.73
C GLY A 95 -11.47 -0.53 7.10
N TYR A 96 -12.24 0.38 7.69
CA TYR A 96 -13.68 0.19 7.95
C TYR A 96 -14.46 -0.15 6.68
N HIS A 97 -14.25 0.61 5.59
CA HIS A 97 -14.96 0.36 4.33
C HIS A 97 -14.57 -1.00 3.71
N LEU A 98 -13.27 -1.35 3.71
CA LEU A 98 -12.79 -2.64 3.22
C LEU A 98 -13.33 -3.79 4.08
N GLN A 99 -13.24 -3.68 5.40
CA GLN A 99 -13.73 -4.68 6.34
C GLN A 99 -15.23 -4.93 6.14
N GLN A 100 -16.03 -3.87 6.04
CA GLN A 100 -17.48 -3.97 5.82
C GLN A 100 -17.80 -4.64 4.48
N ALA A 101 -17.18 -4.20 3.38
CA ALA A 101 -17.43 -4.74 2.05
C ALA A 101 -17.02 -6.21 1.92
N MET A 102 -15.85 -6.57 2.49
CA MET A 102 -15.37 -7.94 2.54
C MET A 102 -16.29 -8.84 3.36
N THR A 103 -16.72 -8.39 4.55
CA THR A 103 -17.66 -9.13 5.40
C THR A 103 -18.97 -9.40 4.67
N ASN A 104 -19.52 -8.38 4.00
CA ASN A 104 -20.75 -8.50 3.23
C ASN A 104 -20.62 -9.48 2.05
N GLU A 105 -19.51 -9.40 1.30
CA GLU A 105 -19.28 -10.27 0.15
C GLU A 105 -19.02 -11.73 0.56
N LEU A 106 -18.25 -11.95 1.63
CA LEU A 106 -18.03 -13.27 2.22
C LEU A 106 -19.36 -13.89 2.68
N ALA A 107 -20.18 -13.13 3.40
CA ALA A 107 -21.50 -13.59 3.83
C ALA A 107 -22.42 -13.94 2.64
N ARG A 108 -22.41 -13.11 1.58
CA ARG A 108 -23.18 -13.36 0.35
C ARG A 108 -22.80 -14.69 -0.33
N ARG A 109 -21.53 -15.11 -0.18
CA ARG A 109 -21.03 -16.38 -0.73
C ARG A 109 -21.04 -17.53 0.29
N ASN A 110 -21.62 -17.36 1.48
CA ASN A 110 -21.61 -18.33 2.57
C ASN A 110 -20.20 -18.75 3.03
N ILE A 111 -19.23 -17.82 2.97
CA ILE A 111 -17.87 -18.04 3.46
C ILE A 111 -17.74 -17.43 4.84
N HIS A 112 -17.39 -18.25 5.82
CA HIS A 112 -17.23 -17.83 7.22
C HIS A 112 -15.77 -17.54 7.53
N LYS A 113 -15.31 -16.30 7.26
CA LYS A 113 -13.99 -15.81 7.63
C LYS A 113 -14.12 -14.43 8.29
N PRO A 114 -13.49 -14.22 9.46
CA PRO A 114 -13.45 -12.90 10.06
C PRO A 114 -12.56 -11.96 9.23
N VAL A 115 -12.97 -10.69 9.17
CA VAL A 115 -12.20 -9.63 8.52
C VAL A 115 -11.85 -8.59 9.56
N VAL A 116 -10.57 -8.23 9.67
CA VAL A 116 -10.08 -7.27 10.66
C VAL A 116 -9.18 -6.22 10.02
N SER A 117 -9.26 -5.00 10.53
CA SER A 117 -8.33 -3.92 10.17
C SER A 117 -7.40 -3.65 11.35
N VAL A 118 -6.10 -3.66 11.07
CA VAL A 118 -5.05 -3.40 12.05
C VAL A 118 -4.46 -2.03 11.78
N VAL A 119 -4.59 -1.11 12.74
CA VAL A 119 -3.84 0.15 12.70
C VAL A 119 -2.37 -0.20 12.81
N THR A 120 -1.60 0.20 11.79
CA THR A 120 -0.25 -0.31 11.58
C THR A 120 0.77 0.81 11.56
N GLN A 121 1.82 0.66 12.38
CA GLN A 121 2.97 1.56 12.45
C GLN A 121 4.13 0.97 11.65
N THR A 122 4.81 1.81 10.88
CA THR A 122 5.99 1.41 10.10
C THR A 122 7.19 2.22 10.52
N LEU A 123 8.20 1.55 11.05
CA LEU A 123 9.46 2.14 11.46
C LEU A 123 10.26 2.60 10.26
N VAL A 124 10.79 3.81 10.33
CA VAL A 124 11.72 4.39 9.37
C VAL A 124 12.98 4.84 10.08
N ASP A 125 14.08 4.93 9.35
CA ASP A 125 15.32 5.47 9.89
C ASP A 125 15.20 7.01 10.01
N ALA A 126 15.40 7.55 11.21
CA ALA A 126 15.41 8.99 11.43
C ALA A 126 16.52 9.72 10.66
N ALA A 127 17.57 9.00 10.25
CA ALA A 127 18.67 9.52 9.44
C ALA A 127 18.48 9.31 7.93
N ASP A 128 17.32 8.78 7.49
CA ASP A 128 17.05 8.58 6.07
C ASP A 128 17.19 9.91 5.31
N PRO A 129 17.97 9.96 4.22
CA PRO A 129 18.18 11.18 3.42
C PRO A 129 16.89 11.82 2.90
N ALA A 130 15.81 11.05 2.79
CA ALA A 130 14.50 11.56 2.39
C ALA A 130 13.98 12.66 3.32
N PHE A 131 14.36 12.66 4.59
CA PHE A 131 13.98 13.74 5.52
C PHE A 131 14.67 15.08 5.21
N GLN A 132 15.83 15.04 4.56
CA GLN A 132 16.54 16.25 4.10
C GLN A 132 16.02 16.70 2.71
N HIS A 133 15.44 15.80 1.95
CA HIS A 133 14.94 16.03 0.59
C HIS A 133 13.50 15.55 0.44
N PRO A 134 12.51 16.23 1.07
CA PRO A 134 11.11 15.84 0.98
C PRO A 134 10.59 16.00 -0.45
N THR A 135 9.88 14.98 -0.95
CA THR A 135 9.43 14.90 -2.35
C THR A 135 7.97 14.49 -2.53
N LYS A 136 7.30 14.00 -1.48
CA LYS A 136 5.92 13.52 -1.59
C LYS A 136 4.93 14.66 -1.34
N PRO A 137 4.18 15.13 -2.38
CA PRO A 137 3.22 16.21 -2.21
C PRO A 137 1.96 15.69 -1.49
N VAL A 138 1.54 16.42 -0.48
CA VAL A 138 0.35 16.12 0.34
C VAL A 138 -0.53 17.36 0.52
N GLY A 139 -1.79 17.14 0.90
CA GLY A 139 -2.72 18.21 1.24
C GLY A 139 -3.23 19.04 0.04
N ALA A 140 -3.58 20.29 0.31
CA ALA A 140 -4.18 21.21 -0.64
C ALA A 140 -3.14 21.88 -1.57
N PHE A 141 -3.66 22.54 -2.61
CA PHE A 141 -2.89 23.48 -3.45
C PHE A 141 -3.01 24.88 -2.89
N TYR A 142 -1.90 25.60 -2.86
CA TYR A 142 -1.77 26.96 -2.36
C TYR A 142 -1.25 27.88 -3.45
N SER A 143 -1.50 29.19 -3.32
CA SER A 143 -0.75 30.19 -4.09
C SER A 143 0.69 30.24 -3.63
N GLU A 144 1.60 30.73 -4.48
CA GLU A 144 3.01 30.91 -4.11
C GLU A 144 3.17 31.79 -2.87
N ALA A 145 2.41 32.88 -2.79
CA ALA A 145 2.48 33.82 -1.66
C ALA A 145 2.06 33.15 -0.35
N GLU A 146 1.01 32.32 -0.38
CA GLU A 146 0.56 31.59 0.80
C GLU A 146 1.52 30.47 1.19
N ALA A 147 2.07 29.74 0.22
CA ALA A 147 3.08 28.72 0.45
C ALA A 147 4.32 29.31 1.13
N LYS A 148 4.85 30.45 0.64
CA LYS A 148 5.99 31.14 1.24
C LYS A 148 5.71 31.56 2.69
N LYS A 149 4.52 32.13 2.96
CA LYS A 149 4.11 32.48 4.33
C LYS A 149 4.07 31.28 5.26
N ARG A 150 3.61 30.13 4.77
CA ARG A 150 3.58 28.86 5.54
C ARG A 150 4.99 28.36 5.81
N MET A 151 5.87 28.36 4.80
CA MET A 151 7.29 27.98 4.94
C MET A 151 7.99 28.81 6.04
N GLU A 152 7.76 30.11 6.06
CA GLU A 152 8.32 31.02 7.09
C GLU A 152 7.79 30.70 8.49
N HIS A 153 6.53 30.27 8.61
CA HIS A 153 5.89 30.03 9.91
C HIS A 153 6.20 28.65 10.49
N SER A 154 6.16 27.59 9.68
CA SER A 154 6.28 26.19 10.12
C SER A 154 7.64 25.57 9.84
N GLY A 155 8.42 26.12 8.91
CA GLY A 155 9.65 25.51 8.40
C GLY A 155 9.40 24.34 7.43
N ASP A 156 8.13 24.08 7.08
CA ASP A 156 7.76 23.05 6.11
C ASP A 156 8.22 23.41 4.70
N VAL A 157 8.40 22.41 3.85
CA VAL A 157 8.80 22.59 2.45
C VAL A 157 7.59 22.55 1.55
N TYR A 158 7.43 23.55 0.69
CA TYR A 158 6.41 23.61 -0.34
C TYR A 158 7.05 23.68 -1.71
N VAL A 159 6.52 22.95 -2.68
CA VAL A 159 7.01 22.95 -4.07
C VAL A 159 5.86 23.21 -5.04
N GLU A 160 6.19 23.79 -6.18
CA GLU A 160 5.26 23.95 -7.29
C GLU A 160 4.94 22.56 -7.87
N ASP A 161 3.66 22.24 -8.06
CA ASP A 161 3.18 20.94 -8.54
C ASP A 161 2.47 21.09 -9.90
N SER A 162 3.26 21.04 -10.96
CA SER A 162 2.80 20.88 -12.34
C SER A 162 1.81 21.95 -12.83
N GLY A 163 2.04 23.21 -12.51
CA GLY A 163 1.21 24.34 -12.92
C GLY A 163 -0.11 24.49 -12.16
N ARG A 164 -0.36 23.63 -11.18
CA ARG A 164 -1.61 23.62 -10.40
C ARG A 164 -1.55 24.44 -9.11
N GLY A 165 -0.34 24.86 -8.71
CA GLY A 165 -0.06 25.60 -7.50
C GLY A 165 0.99 24.92 -6.64
N TRP A 166 1.20 25.44 -5.46
CA TRP A 166 2.21 24.96 -4.50
C TRP A 166 1.60 23.96 -3.52
N ARG A 167 2.34 22.92 -3.22
CA ARG A 167 1.92 21.88 -2.26
C ARG A 167 3.00 21.65 -1.20
N TRP A 168 2.56 21.37 0.01
CA TRP A 168 3.41 20.82 1.04
C TRP A 168 4.00 19.49 0.58
N VAL A 169 5.30 19.31 0.78
CA VAL A 169 5.98 18.03 0.52
C VAL A 169 6.55 17.47 1.81
N VAL A 170 6.39 16.17 1.98
CA VAL A 170 6.94 15.43 3.12
C VAL A 170 7.97 14.42 2.65
N ALA A 171 8.79 13.94 3.60
CA ALA A 171 9.76 12.87 3.36
C ALA A 171 9.07 11.59 2.85
N SER A 172 9.80 10.80 2.07
CA SER A 172 9.36 9.46 1.67
C SER A 172 10.46 8.43 1.98
N PRO A 173 10.68 8.15 3.27
CA PRO A 173 11.73 7.23 3.71
C PRO A 173 11.37 5.78 3.37
N LEU A 174 12.39 4.90 3.38
CA LEU A 174 12.18 3.47 3.22
C LEU A 174 11.65 2.85 4.53
N PRO A 175 10.70 1.89 4.43
CA PRO A 175 10.25 1.13 5.59
C PRO A 175 11.35 0.16 6.05
N THR A 176 11.58 0.06 7.38
CA THR A 176 12.57 -0.85 7.95
C THR A 176 11.96 -1.97 8.80
N TYR A 177 10.80 -1.73 9.41
CA TYR A 177 10.12 -2.71 10.26
C TYR A 177 8.65 -2.32 10.43
N ILE A 178 7.76 -3.31 10.48
CA ILE A 178 6.33 -3.12 10.77
C ILE A 178 6.08 -3.57 12.21
N VAL A 179 5.65 -2.63 13.06
CA VAL A 179 5.55 -2.85 14.52
C VAL A 179 4.57 -3.98 14.85
N GLU A 180 3.48 -4.08 14.12
CA GLU A 180 2.40 -5.05 14.36
C GLU A 180 2.57 -6.37 13.57
N THR A 181 3.75 -6.66 13.01
CA THR A 181 3.99 -7.85 12.16
C THR A 181 3.56 -9.16 12.82
N ASP A 182 3.96 -9.41 14.07
CA ASP A 182 3.64 -10.65 14.78
C ASP A 182 2.13 -10.80 15.01
N THR A 183 1.45 -9.69 15.31
CA THR A 183 -0.02 -9.66 15.45
C THR A 183 -0.71 -9.95 14.12
N ILE A 184 -0.25 -9.31 13.04
CA ILE A 184 -0.79 -9.54 11.68
C ILE A 184 -0.62 -11.01 11.31
N LYS A 185 0.58 -11.56 11.52
CA LYS A 185 0.87 -12.97 11.24
C LYS A 185 -0.05 -13.91 12.01
N SER A 186 -0.22 -13.70 13.32
CA SER A 186 -1.10 -14.52 14.17
C SER A 186 -2.56 -14.47 13.70
N LEU A 187 -3.06 -13.31 13.27
CA LEU A 187 -4.40 -13.15 12.72
C LEU A 187 -4.57 -13.91 11.40
N VAL A 188 -3.57 -13.84 10.51
CA VAL A 188 -3.57 -14.59 9.24
C VAL A 188 -3.57 -16.10 9.48
N GLU A 189 -2.72 -16.58 10.39
CA GLU A 189 -2.63 -17.99 10.78
C GLU A 189 -3.93 -18.48 11.43
N SER A 190 -4.65 -17.63 12.15
CA SER A 190 -5.99 -17.95 12.71
C SER A 190 -7.11 -17.94 11.67
N GLY A 191 -6.83 -17.67 10.39
CA GLY A 191 -7.77 -17.68 9.28
C GLY A 191 -8.49 -16.37 9.02
N CYS A 192 -8.09 -15.27 9.66
CA CYS A 192 -8.63 -13.94 9.39
C CYS A 192 -8.17 -13.41 8.02
N VAL A 193 -9.03 -12.66 7.34
CA VAL A 193 -8.64 -11.71 6.30
C VAL A 193 -8.18 -10.43 6.99
N VAL A 194 -6.95 -10.00 6.74
CA VAL A 194 -6.34 -8.87 7.47
C VAL A 194 -6.14 -7.69 6.55
N VAL A 195 -6.65 -6.51 6.94
CA VAL A 195 -6.30 -5.23 6.31
C VAL A 195 -5.23 -4.58 7.19
N ALA A 196 -4.04 -4.34 6.66
CA ALA A 196 -2.90 -3.82 7.42
C ALA A 196 -2.01 -2.89 6.57
N ALA A 197 -1.13 -2.17 7.21
CA ALA A 197 -0.14 -1.29 6.58
C ALA A 197 -0.75 -0.28 5.57
N GLY A 198 -1.97 0.18 5.84
CA GLY A 198 -2.66 1.14 4.98
C GLY A 198 -1.87 2.44 4.82
N GLY A 199 -1.77 2.93 3.57
CA GLY A 199 -0.98 4.12 3.23
C GLY A 199 0.54 3.94 3.35
N GLY A 200 1.03 2.71 3.51
CA GLY A 200 2.42 2.39 3.82
C GLY A 200 2.71 2.31 5.32
N GLY A 201 1.67 2.36 6.16
CA GLY A 201 1.76 2.43 7.61
C GLY A 201 1.91 3.85 8.15
N ILE A 202 1.72 4.02 9.45
CA ILE A 202 1.99 5.27 10.16
C ILE A 202 3.50 5.37 10.35
N PRO A 203 4.17 6.39 9.75
CA PRO A 203 5.60 6.50 9.88
C PRO A 203 5.99 6.82 11.32
N VAL A 204 6.85 6.00 11.91
CA VAL A 204 7.39 6.20 13.25
C VAL A 204 8.90 6.08 13.25
N VAL A 205 9.55 6.82 14.14
CA VAL A 205 10.97 6.68 14.44
C VAL A 205 11.15 6.16 15.86
N LYS A 206 12.24 5.46 16.12
CA LYS A 206 12.58 4.98 17.46
C LYS A 206 13.28 6.09 18.24
N THR A 207 12.83 6.32 19.48
CA THR A 207 13.42 7.26 20.43
C THR A 207 13.73 6.55 21.73
N GLU A 208 14.39 7.21 22.67
CA GLU A 208 14.59 6.68 24.04
C GLU A 208 13.26 6.41 24.78
N ALA A 209 12.23 7.19 24.48
CA ALA A 209 10.90 7.06 25.08
C ALA A 209 9.99 6.05 24.35
N GLY A 210 10.47 5.40 23.27
CA GLY A 210 9.67 4.49 22.45
C GLY A 210 9.45 5.02 21.01
N TYR A 211 8.38 4.62 20.37
CA TYR A 211 8.04 5.06 19.02
C TYR A 211 7.42 6.47 19.03
N LYS A 212 7.79 7.27 18.03
CA LYS A 212 7.25 8.61 17.81
C LYS A 212 6.84 8.77 16.35
N GLY A 213 5.60 9.22 16.11
CA GLY A 213 5.10 9.56 14.77
C GLY A 213 5.86 10.72 14.14
N VAL A 214 6.09 10.65 12.83
CA VAL A 214 6.78 11.67 12.05
C VAL A 214 5.98 12.04 10.80
N ALA A 215 6.17 13.26 10.31
CA ALA A 215 5.55 13.73 9.08
C ALA A 215 6.28 13.14 7.86
N ALA A 216 5.80 12.00 7.38
CA ALA A 216 6.34 11.31 6.21
C ALA A 216 5.25 10.53 5.50
N VAL A 217 5.51 10.09 4.28
CA VAL A 217 4.68 9.17 3.50
C VAL A 217 5.55 8.03 3.02
N ILE A 218 5.36 6.85 3.56
CA ILE A 218 6.04 5.65 3.09
C ILE A 218 5.34 5.15 1.83
N ASP A 219 6.11 4.74 0.82
CA ASP A 219 5.53 4.14 -0.36
C ASP A 219 4.87 2.80 0.01
N LYS A 220 3.57 2.67 -0.30
CA LYS A 220 2.79 1.49 0.10
C LYS A 220 3.27 0.19 -0.55
N ASP A 221 3.86 0.26 -1.76
CA ASP A 221 4.33 -0.92 -2.46
C ASP A 221 5.60 -1.46 -1.78
N ASN A 222 6.49 -0.57 -1.30
CA ASN A 222 7.64 -0.95 -0.46
C ASN A 222 7.22 -1.58 0.86
N THR A 223 6.21 -0.99 1.53
CA THR A 223 5.70 -1.57 2.79
C THR A 223 4.98 -2.91 2.54
N ALA A 224 4.27 -3.05 1.41
CA ALA A 224 3.65 -4.32 1.03
C ALA A 224 4.69 -5.41 0.81
N ALA A 225 5.82 -5.08 0.18
CA ALA A 225 6.93 -6.02 -0.01
C ALA A 225 7.57 -6.43 1.33
N LEU A 226 7.81 -5.47 2.23
CA LEU A 226 8.31 -5.74 3.57
C LEU A 226 7.34 -6.62 4.37
N LEU A 227 6.04 -6.27 4.38
CA LEU A 227 5.01 -7.07 5.05
C LEU A 227 4.97 -8.50 4.50
N ALA A 228 4.98 -8.66 3.17
CA ALA A 228 4.95 -9.96 2.54
C ALA A 228 6.16 -10.82 2.92
N HIS A 229 7.35 -10.22 2.96
CA HIS A 229 8.56 -10.91 3.42
C HIS A 229 8.46 -11.31 4.88
N ASP A 230 8.08 -10.38 5.77
CA ASP A 230 8.10 -10.58 7.23
C ASP A 230 7.08 -11.62 7.69
N ILE A 231 5.88 -11.66 7.07
CA ILE A 231 4.88 -12.71 7.37
C ILE A 231 5.10 -14.00 6.58
N LYS A 232 6.16 -14.08 5.77
CA LYS A 232 6.50 -15.22 4.90
C LYS A 232 5.37 -15.55 3.92
N ALA A 233 4.84 -14.53 3.28
CA ALA A 233 3.85 -14.73 2.22
C ALA A 233 4.48 -15.40 1.00
N ASP A 234 3.70 -16.25 0.33
CA ASP A 234 4.12 -16.94 -0.89
C ASP A 234 4.15 -15.99 -2.08
N ARG A 235 3.26 -14.98 -2.09
CA ARG A 235 3.18 -14.03 -3.20
C ARG A 235 2.90 -12.61 -2.73
N LEU A 236 3.50 -11.66 -3.47
CA LEU A 236 3.14 -10.25 -3.44
C LEU A 236 2.33 -9.91 -4.70
N VAL A 237 1.11 -9.44 -4.55
CA VAL A 237 0.22 -9.05 -5.66
C VAL A 237 0.04 -7.54 -5.63
N ILE A 238 0.52 -6.83 -6.65
CA ILE A 238 0.32 -5.38 -6.79
C ILE A 238 -0.75 -5.12 -7.84
N LEU A 239 -1.89 -4.61 -7.37
CA LEU A 239 -3.01 -4.27 -8.24
C LEU A 239 -2.90 -2.82 -8.72
N THR A 240 -2.95 -2.65 -10.04
CA THR A 240 -2.76 -1.35 -10.72
C THR A 240 -3.79 -1.15 -11.85
N ALA A 241 -3.62 -0.10 -12.66
CA ALA A 241 -4.57 0.22 -13.73
C ALA A 241 -4.36 -0.60 -15.03
N VAL A 242 -3.25 -1.33 -15.13
CA VAL A 242 -2.90 -2.09 -16.33
C VAL A 242 -2.89 -3.58 -16.05
N GLU A 243 -3.26 -4.37 -17.04
CA GLU A 243 -3.25 -5.83 -16.94
C GLU A 243 -1.82 -6.38 -16.87
N LYS A 244 -0.91 -5.85 -17.67
CA LYS A 244 0.50 -6.24 -17.73
C LYS A 244 1.42 -5.03 -17.68
N VAL A 245 2.62 -5.25 -17.19
CA VAL A 245 3.73 -4.30 -17.32
C VAL A 245 4.21 -4.35 -18.76
N ALA A 246 4.57 -3.19 -19.31
CA ALA A 246 5.09 -3.11 -20.68
C ALA A 246 6.39 -2.30 -20.74
N ILE A 247 7.28 -2.69 -21.65
CA ILE A 247 8.38 -1.84 -22.12
C ILE A 247 7.91 -1.04 -23.33
N ASN A 248 8.57 0.09 -23.60
CA ASN A 248 8.16 1.04 -24.64
C ASN A 248 6.69 1.48 -24.53
N PHE A 249 6.20 1.65 -23.31
CA PHE A 249 4.80 1.96 -23.03
C PHE A 249 4.31 3.17 -23.82
N ASN A 250 3.11 3.06 -24.43
CA ASN A 250 2.50 4.05 -25.34
C ASN A 250 3.31 4.37 -26.61
N LYS A 251 4.24 3.50 -27.02
CA LYS A 251 4.96 3.62 -28.32
C LYS A 251 4.50 2.54 -29.29
N PRO A 252 4.72 2.73 -30.62
CA PRO A 252 4.33 1.74 -31.63
C PRO A 252 4.94 0.33 -31.43
N ASN A 253 6.06 0.26 -30.74
CA ASN A 253 6.77 -0.97 -30.41
C ASN A 253 6.60 -1.38 -28.93
N GLN A 254 5.46 -1.02 -28.31
CA GLN A 254 5.13 -1.50 -26.98
C GLN A 254 5.12 -3.03 -26.95
N GLN A 255 5.69 -3.58 -25.90
CA GLN A 255 5.69 -5.01 -25.64
C GLN A 255 5.27 -5.26 -24.19
N ASP A 256 4.20 -6.02 -24.03
CA ASP A 256 3.72 -6.50 -22.73
C ASP A 256 4.61 -7.64 -22.23
N LEU A 257 4.85 -7.66 -20.93
CA LEU A 257 5.73 -8.62 -20.26
C LEU A 257 4.89 -9.64 -19.50
N ASP A 258 5.10 -10.94 -19.76
CA ASP A 258 4.42 -12.02 -19.03
C ASP A 258 5.21 -12.45 -17.79
N VAL A 259 6.49 -12.70 -17.96
CA VAL A 259 7.41 -13.09 -16.89
C VAL A 259 8.73 -12.38 -17.10
N ILE A 260 9.25 -11.79 -16.05
CA ILE A 260 10.60 -11.22 -16.01
C ILE A 260 11.32 -11.68 -14.74
N ASN A 261 12.61 -11.91 -14.84
CA ASN A 261 13.44 -12.16 -13.68
C ASN A 261 13.98 -10.85 -13.08
N VAL A 262 14.61 -10.94 -11.93
CA VAL A 262 15.18 -9.78 -11.22
C VAL A 262 16.20 -9.02 -12.07
N GLU A 263 17.02 -9.71 -12.86
CA GLU A 263 18.04 -9.07 -13.71
C GLU A 263 17.38 -8.26 -14.84
N GLN A 264 16.41 -8.85 -15.52
CA GLN A 264 15.64 -8.14 -16.56
C GLN A 264 14.87 -6.94 -16.00
N ALA A 265 14.25 -7.09 -14.81
CA ALA A 265 13.55 -6.00 -14.16
C ALA A 265 14.48 -4.81 -13.83
N LYS A 266 15.70 -5.10 -13.35
CA LYS A 266 16.73 -4.08 -13.09
C LYS A 266 17.22 -3.44 -14.40
N GLN A 267 17.54 -4.25 -15.40
CA GLN A 267 17.95 -3.74 -16.70
C GLN A 267 16.91 -2.78 -17.29
N TYR A 268 15.65 -3.16 -17.35
CA TYR A 268 14.57 -2.29 -17.87
C TYR A 268 14.36 -1.03 -17.02
N SER A 269 14.59 -1.11 -15.70
CA SER A 269 14.57 0.05 -14.82
C SER A 269 15.70 1.04 -15.16
N ASP A 270 16.92 0.54 -15.34
CA ASP A 270 18.10 1.35 -15.68
C ASP A 270 17.98 1.98 -17.09
N GLU A 271 17.33 1.27 -18.01
CA GLU A 271 16.99 1.79 -19.33
C GLU A 271 15.84 2.82 -19.33
N GLY A 272 15.23 3.11 -18.16
CA GLY A 272 14.15 4.07 -18.02
C GLY A 272 12.82 3.61 -18.64
N GLN A 273 12.60 2.29 -18.76
CA GLN A 273 11.37 1.74 -19.34
C GLN A 273 10.14 1.97 -18.44
N PHE A 274 10.34 2.14 -17.14
CA PHE A 274 9.27 2.28 -16.15
C PHE A 274 9.15 3.70 -15.64
N ALA A 275 7.93 4.25 -15.65
CA ALA A 275 7.68 5.61 -15.21
C ALA A 275 8.01 5.79 -13.70
N PRO A 276 8.90 6.75 -13.32
CA PRO A 276 9.41 6.90 -11.95
C PRO A 276 8.32 7.13 -10.89
N GLY A 277 7.25 7.83 -11.23
CA GLY A 277 6.15 8.15 -10.31
C GLY A 277 5.06 7.11 -10.20
N SER A 278 5.13 6.00 -10.96
CA SER A 278 4.03 5.03 -11.01
C SER A 278 4.47 3.58 -11.10
N MET A 279 5.04 3.13 -12.22
CA MET A 279 5.40 1.73 -12.42
C MET A 279 6.73 1.35 -11.76
N LEU A 280 7.75 2.22 -11.82
CA LEU A 280 9.07 1.93 -11.25
C LEU A 280 9.03 1.57 -9.76
N PRO A 281 8.30 2.28 -8.87
CA PRO A 281 8.19 1.86 -7.46
C PRO A 281 7.61 0.46 -7.27
N LYS A 282 6.66 0.06 -8.13
CA LYS A 282 6.03 -1.27 -8.08
C LYS A 282 7.01 -2.37 -8.47
N ILE A 283 7.74 -2.17 -9.57
CA ILE A 283 8.80 -3.08 -10.00
C ILE A 283 9.86 -3.22 -8.91
N SER A 284 10.33 -2.10 -8.33
CA SER A 284 11.33 -2.11 -7.27
C SER A 284 10.85 -2.86 -6.04
N ALA A 285 9.60 -2.67 -5.62
CA ALA A 285 9.00 -3.39 -4.50
C ALA A 285 8.92 -4.91 -4.79
N CYS A 286 8.49 -5.30 -5.99
CA CYS A 286 8.44 -6.70 -6.41
C CYS A 286 9.84 -7.34 -6.43
N VAL A 287 10.83 -6.66 -6.99
CA VAL A 287 12.23 -7.10 -7.02
C VAL A 287 12.76 -7.31 -5.60
N ASN A 288 12.53 -6.35 -4.70
CA ASN A 288 12.96 -6.45 -3.30
C ASN A 288 12.32 -7.67 -2.61
N PHE A 289 11.01 -7.88 -2.80
CA PHE A 289 10.32 -9.04 -2.23
C PHE A 289 10.91 -10.36 -2.71
N VAL A 290 11.06 -10.54 -4.02
CA VAL A 290 11.56 -11.77 -4.63
C VAL A 290 13.01 -12.05 -4.22
N GLN A 291 13.87 -11.03 -4.13
CA GLN A 291 15.25 -11.18 -3.69
C GLN A 291 15.37 -11.61 -2.22
N GLN A 292 14.47 -11.14 -1.36
CA GLN A 292 14.46 -11.47 0.07
C GLN A 292 13.68 -12.76 0.39
N THR A 293 12.85 -13.22 -0.53
CA THR A 293 11.97 -14.39 -0.36
C THR A 293 12.23 -15.40 -1.50
N PRO A 294 13.21 -16.29 -1.38
CA PRO A 294 13.70 -17.11 -2.50
C PRO A 294 12.65 -18.00 -3.19
N ALA A 295 11.59 -18.38 -2.48
CA ALA A 295 10.44 -19.13 -3.06
C ALA A 295 9.25 -18.21 -3.41
N GLY A 296 9.38 -16.90 -3.19
CA GLY A 296 8.32 -15.92 -3.43
C GLY A 296 8.20 -15.56 -4.91
N GLU A 297 6.99 -15.24 -5.31
CA GLU A 297 6.66 -14.70 -6.64
C GLU A 297 5.92 -13.38 -6.47
N ALA A 298 6.26 -12.37 -7.26
CA ALA A 298 5.48 -11.15 -7.31
C ALA A 298 4.66 -11.08 -8.60
N LEU A 299 3.44 -10.56 -8.49
CA LEU A 299 2.50 -10.38 -9.60
C LEU A 299 2.06 -8.92 -9.67
N ILE A 300 2.16 -8.32 -10.86
CA ILE A 300 1.57 -7.02 -11.15
C ILE A 300 0.46 -7.23 -12.18
N THR A 301 -0.76 -6.79 -11.85
CA THR A 301 -1.91 -6.91 -12.75
C THR A 301 -3.02 -5.91 -12.40
N SER A 302 -4.12 -5.90 -13.16
CA SER A 302 -5.32 -5.12 -12.82
C SER A 302 -6.20 -5.86 -11.80
N LEU A 303 -7.10 -5.13 -11.16
CA LEU A 303 -8.04 -5.71 -10.18
C LEU A 303 -8.92 -6.79 -10.83
N GLU A 304 -9.40 -6.53 -12.03
CA GLU A 304 -10.29 -7.40 -12.79
C GLU A 304 -9.58 -8.70 -13.22
N CYS A 305 -8.27 -8.62 -13.45
CA CYS A 305 -7.44 -9.73 -13.89
C CYS A 305 -6.76 -10.50 -12.74
N ALA A 306 -6.95 -10.08 -11.48
CA ALA A 306 -6.21 -10.57 -10.34
C ALA A 306 -6.33 -12.10 -10.15
N LYS A 307 -7.53 -12.66 -10.21
CA LYS A 307 -7.76 -14.12 -10.15
C LYS A 307 -7.04 -14.85 -11.30
N GLN A 308 -7.17 -14.35 -12.53
CA GLN A 308 -6.53 -14.98 -13.68
C GLN A 308 -5.00 -14.88 -13.63
N GLY A 309 -4.50 -13.76 -13.09
CA GLY A 309 -3.06 -13.55 -12.84
C GLY A 309 -2.50 -14.55 -11.84
N LEU A 310 -3.20 -14.78 -10.71
CA LEU A 310 -2.82 -15.80 -9.72
C LEU A 310 -2.81 -17.22 -10.28
N LEU A 311 -3.69 -17.51 -11.25
CA LEU A 311 -3.72 -18.76 -11.99
C LEU A 311 -2.68 -18.84 -13.12
N GLY A 312 -1.81 -17.83 -13.27
CA GLY A 312 -0.76 -17.77 -14.29
C GLY A 312 -1.22 -17.53 -15.72
N LYS A 313 -2.47 -17.06 -15.91
CA LYS A 313 -3.06 -16.86 -17.25
C LYS A 313 -2.86 -15.47 -17.81
N THR A 314 -2.56 -14.49 -16.97
CA THR A 314 -2.28 -13.10 -17.35
C THR A 314 -1.49 -12.38 -16.25
N GLY A 315 -1.26 -11.06 -16.42
CA GLY A 315 -0.43 -10.27 -15.52
C GLY A 315 1.06 -10.41 -15.83
N THR A 316 1.90 -9.65 -15.13
CA THR A 316 3.35 -9.77 -15.19
C THR A 316 3.87 -10.37 -13.90
N ARG A 317 4.52 -11.52 -13.98
CA ARG A 317 5.18 -12.18 -12.86
C ARG A 317 6.64 -11.77 -12.80
N ILE A 318 7.10 -11.44 -11.60
CA ILE A 318 8.51 -11.18 -11.30
C ILE A 318 9.00 -12.36 -10.45
N VAL A 319 10.07 -12.99 -10.91
CA VAL A 319 10.67 -14.18 -10.29
C VAL A 319 12.17 -13.99 -10.06
N ALA A 320 12.79 -14.86 -9.24
CA ALA A 320 14.22 -14.83 -8.92
C ALA A 320 15.10 -14.98 -10.16
#